data_5efdf5972b32de8f850f0591c45b50fb
#
_entry.id   5efdf5972b32de8f850f0591c45b50fb
#
_cell.length_a   1.000
_cell.length_b   1.000
_cell.length_c   1.000
_cell.angle_alpha   90.00
_cell.angle_beta   90.00
_cell.angle_gamma   90.00
#
_symmetry.space_group_name_H-M   'P 1'
#
loop_
_entity.id
_entity.type
_entity.pdbx_description
1 polymer ?
#
loop_
_entity_poly.entity_id
_entity_poly.type
_entity_poly.pdbx_seq_one_letter_code
_entity_poly.pdbx_strand_id
1 'polypeptide(L)'
;MELINNIAKAHGGYSVFAGVGERSREGNDLYHEMSDAGVINQEDLSKSKVALVYGQMNEPPGARMRVALSGLTMAEYFRDEKNQDVLLFVDNIFRFSQAGAEVSALLGRSPSAVGYQPTLSQEMGNLQERITSTKKGSITSFQAVYVPADDLTDPAPANTFAHLDSTIVLERSIAELGIYPAVDPLASISNALDPAIVGEEHYQCARGVQNVLQRYKDLQDIIAILGLDELSPEDKQTVYRARKVQKFLSQPFHVAEIFTGTPGEYVSTADTIKGFQMILNGECDDLAENDLYMKGGIDMAIEANKKG
;
A
#
# COMPACT_ATOMS: atom_id res chain seq x y z
N MET A 1 2.34 -8.44 1.96
CA MET A 1 2.34 -9.77 1.31
C MET A 1 1.51 -9.74 0.01
N GLU A 2 0.20 -9.44 0.02
CA GLU A 2 -0.66 -9.44 -1.17
C GLU A 2 -0.10 -8.60 -2.33
N LEU A 3 0.34 -7.36 -2.08
CA LEU A 3 0.96 -6.51 -3.09
C LEU A 3 2.22 -7.15 -3.69
N ILE A 4 3.08 -7.74 -2.85
CA ILE A 4 4.31 -8.40 -3.32
C ILE A 4 3.95 -9.59 -4.22
N ASN A 5 3.00 -10.42 -3.80
CA ASN A 5 2.54 -11.57 -4.56
C ASN A 5 1.98 -11.18 -5.93
N ASN A 6 1.07 -10.20 -5.96
CA ASN A 6 0.40 -9.79 -7.19
C ASN A 6 1.33 -9.06 -8.15
N ILE A 7 2.14 -8.13 -7.63
CA ILE A 7 3.05 -7.33 -8.46
C ILE A 7 4.22 -8.18 -8.97
N ALA A 8 4.82 -9.03 -8.13
CA ALA A 8 5.91 -9.91 -8.56
C ALA A 8 5.47 -10.90 -9.65
N LYS A 9 4.25 -11.43 -9.56
CA LYS A 9 3.68 -12.31 -10.60
C LYS A 9 3.37 -11.57 -11.90
N ALA A 10 2.80 -10.36 -11.81
CA ALA A 10 2.38 -9.58 -12.97
C ALA A 10 3.58 -8.93 -13.71
N HIS A 11 4.59 -8.47 -12.96
CA HIS A 11 5.72 -7.71 -13.53
C HIS A 11 6.62 -8.55 -14.45
N GLY A 12 6.87 -9.82 -14.10
CA GLY A 12 7.73 -10.70 -14.90
C GLY A 12 9.21 -10.30 -14.98
N GLY A 13 9.61 -9.17 -14.37
CA GLY A 13 10.97 -8.64 -14.29
C GLY A 13 11.69 -9.05 -13.00
N TYR A 14 12.82 -8.38 -12.71
CA TYR A 14 13.55 -8.59 -11.47
C TYR A 14 12.94 -7.84 -10.31
N SER A 15 12.96 -8.46 -9.14
CA SER A 15 12.51 -7.87 -7.89
C SER A 15 13.61 -7.97 -6.84
N VAL A 16 13.72 -6.96 -5.99
CA VAL A 16 14.61 -6.97 -4.81
C VAL A 16 13.76 -6.69 -3.59
N PHE A 17 13.88 -7.53 -2.58
CA PHE A 17 13.26 -7.32 -1.28
C PHE A 17 14.32 -7.03 -0.24
N ALA A 18 14.25 -5.86 0.39
CA ALA A 18 15.11 -5.44 1.49
C ALA A 18 14.34 -5.51 2.81
N GLY A 19 14.62 -6.52 3.62
CA GLY A 19 14.09 -6.64 4.98
C GLY A 19 14.95 -5.85 5.97
N VAL A 20 14.42 -4.73 6.45
CA VAL A 20 15.15 -3.75 7.26
C VAL A 20 14.61 -3.72 8.67
N GLY A 21 15.31 -4.36 9.59
CA GLY A 21 15.03 -4.28 11.03
C GLY A 21 13.70 -4.88 11.47
N GLU A 22 13.06 -5.70 10.64
CA GLU A 22 11.82 -6.40 10.98
C GLU A 22 12.07 -7.79 11.58
N ARG A 23 11.02 -8.54 11.83
CA ARG A 23 11.11 -9.85 12.49
C ARG A 23 11.73 -10.89 11.55
N SER A 24 12.72 -11.64 12.05
CA SER A 24 13.37 -12.70 11.27
C SER A 24 12.38 -13.78 10.81
N ARG A 25 11.34 -14.06 11.61
CA ARG A 25 10.27 -15.00 11.24
C ARG A 25 9.53 -14.57 9.98
N GLU A 26 9.18 -13.29 9.85
CA GLU A 26 8.46 -12.75 8.70
C GLU A 26 9.30 -12.85 7.42
N GLY A 27 10.63 -12.67 7.52
CA GLY A 27 11.54 -12.88 6.40
C GLY A 27 11.61 -14.35 5.97
N ASN A 28 11.58 -15.27 6.91
CA ASN A 28 11.55 -16.71 6.62
C ASN A 28 10.22 -17.13 6.00
N ASP A 29 9.11 -16.63 6.53
CA ASP A 29 7.77 -16.91 5.99
C ASP A 29 7.68 -16.40 4.53
N LEU A 30 8.18 -15.19 4.24
CA LEU A 30 8.25 -14.63 2.88
C LEU A 30 9.05 -15.51 1.92
N TYR A 31 10.21 -16.04 2.37
CA TYR A 31 11.02 -16.94 1.54
C TYR A 31 10.24 -18.20 1.15
N HIS A 32 9.52 -18.81 2.10
CA HIS A 32 8.71 -19.98 1.83
C HIS A 32 7.53 -19.68 0.90
N GLU A 33 6.80 -18.60 1.16
CA GLU A 33 5.66 -18.20 0.31
C GLU A 33 6.10 -17.89 -1.12
N MET A 34 7.24 -17.22 -1.33
CA MET A 34 7.79 -16.97 -2.66
C MET A 34 8.27 -18.25 -3.35
N SER A 35 8.75 -19.21 -2.58
CA SER A 35 9.14 -20.53 -3.09
C SER A 35 7.92 -21.34 -3.52
N ASP A 36 6.89 -21.38 -2.70
CA ASP A 36 5.63 -22.08 -2.99
C ASP A 36 4.87 -21.45 -4.17
N ALA A 37 4.96 -20.13 -4.30
CA ALA A 37 4.42 -19.38 -5.44
C ALA A 37 5.25 -19.53 -6.74
N GLY A 38 6.40 -20.23 -6.69
CA GLY A 38 7.26 -20.43 -7.85
C GLY A 38 8.06 -19.21 -8.30
N VAL A 39 8.10 -18.14 -7.48
CA VAL A 39 8.94 -16.96 -7.74
C VAL A 39 10.41 -17.27 -7.49
N ILE A 40 10.68 -18.10 -6.48
CA ILE A 40 12.00 -18.65 -6.19
C ILE A 40 12.04 -20.08 -6.74
N ASN A 41 12.96 -20.33 -7.65
CA ASN A 41 13.22 -21.67 -8.14
C ASN A 41 14.27 -22.34 -7.23
N GLN A 42 13.82 -23.31 -6.41
CA GLN A 42 14.70 -23.98 -5.44
C GLN A 42 15.69 -24.95 -6.08
N GLU A 43 15.39 -25.49 -7.27
CA GLU A 43 16.27 -26.41 -7.99
C GLU A 43 17.41 -25.65 -8.71
N ASP A 44 17.12 -24.45 -9.20
CA ASP A 44 18.09 -23.63 -9.92
C ASP A 44 17.85 -22.13 -9.59
N LEU A 45 18.54 -21.64 -8.58
CA LEU A 45 18.41 -20.26 -8.12
C LEU A 45 18.73 -19.21 -9.21
N SER A 46 19.50 -19.59 -10.24
CA SER A 46 19.80 -18.66 -11.34
C SER A 46 18.57 -18.30 -12.20
N LYS A 47 17.52 -19.10 -12.11
CA LYS A 47 16.23 -18.86 -12.79
C LYS A 47 15.28 -18.00 -11.95
N SER A 48 15.59 -17.79 -10.68
CA SER A 48 14.81 -16.92 -9.82
C SER A 48 14.99 -15.47 -10.23
N LYS A 49 13.90 -14.70 -10.22
CA LYS A 49 13.92 -13.27 -10.56
C LYS A 49 13.80 -12.37 -9.35
N VAL A 50 14.15 -12.88 -8.17
CA VAL A 50 14.08 -12.15 -6.92
C VAL A 50 15.39 -12.27 -6.15
N ALA A 51 15.82 -11.16 -5.53
CA ALA A 51 16.90 -11.12 -4.57
C ALA A 51 16.34 -10.72 -3.20
N LEU A 52 16.61 -11.54 -2.17
CA LEU A 52 16.19 -11.27 -0.80
C LEU A 52 17.40 -10.82 0.02
N VAL A 53 17.32 -9.63 0.61
CA VAL A 53 18.41 -8.98 1.34
C VAL A 53 17.93 -8.63 2.74
N TYR A 54 18.40 -9.35 3.75
CA TYR A 54 17.91 -9.22 5.13
C TYR A 54 18.94 -8.61 6.07
N GLY A 55 18.52 -7.62 6.86
CA GLY A 55 19.22 -7.12 8.03
C GLY A 55 18.15 -6.86 9.10
N GLN A 56 17.66 -7.97 9.71
CA GLN A 56 16.50 -7.96 10.60
C GLN A 56 16.85 -7.47 12.02
N MET A 57 15.89 -7.50 12.94
CA MET A 57 16.03 -6.91 14.27
C MET A 57 17.11 -7.55 15.16
N ASN A 58 17.54 -8.76 14.83
CA ASN A 58 18.65 -9.43 15.50
C ASN A 58 20.03 -8.84 15.12
N GLU A 59 20.11 -8.06 14.05
CA GLU A 59 21.35 -7.47 13.57
C GLU A 59 21.69 -6.16 14.32
N PRO A 60 23.00 -5.83 14.47
CA PRO A 60 23.40 -4.57 15.06
C PRO A 60 22.94 -3.37 14.21
N PRO A 61 22.83 -2.16 14.79
CA PRO A 61 22.26 -1.01 14.13
C PRO A 61 23.01 -0.61 12.83
N GLY A 62 24.32 -0.80 12.79
CA GLY A 62 25.10 -0.54 11.57
C GLY A 62 24.71 -1.44 10.40
N ALA A 63 24.41 -2.72 10.64
CA ALA A 63 23.93 -3.65 9.62
C ALA A 63 22.50 -3.29 9.18
N ARG A 64 21.59 -3.03 10.12
CA ARG A 64 20.21 -2.62 9.82
C ARG A 64 20.15 -1.32 9.00
N MET A 65 21.05 -0.37 9.27
CA MET A 65 21.16 0.87 8.49
C MET A 65 21.69 0.62 7.06
N ARG A 66 22.54 -0.39 6.86
CA ARG A 66 23.18 -0.65 5.57
C ARG A 66 22.38 -1.57 4.65
N VAL A 67 21.52 -2.42 5.18
CA VAL A 67 20.79 -3.43 4.39
C VAL A 67 19.90 -2.79 3.32
N ALA A 68 19.20 -1.69 3.61
CA ALA A 68 18.39 -0.97 2.62
C ALA A 68 19.24 -0.48 1.44
N LEU A 69 20.42 0.09 1.72
CA LEU A 69 21.36 0.53 0.69
C LEU A 69 21.94 -0.63 -0.11
N SER A 70 22.16 -1.79 0.52
CA SER A 70 22.63 -3.00 -0.15
C SER A 70 21.57 -3.54 -1.11
N GLY A 71 20.31 -3.60 -0.68
CA GLY A 71 19.18 -3.97 -1.55
C GLY A 71 19.02 -3.01 -2.72
N LEU A 72 19.09 -1.70 -2.46
CA LEU A 72 19.05 -0.68 -3.51
C LEU A 72 20.19 -0.84 -4.52
N THR A 73 21.42 -1.12 -4.06
CA THR A 73 22.56 -1.34 -4.95
C THR A 73 22.36 -2.57 -5.87
N MET A 74 21.71 -3.62 -5.37
CA MET A 74 21.33 -4.76 -6.21
C MET A 74 20.26 -4.37 -7.25
N ALA A 75 19.28 -3.57 -6.84
CA ALA A 75 18.29 -3.05 -7.77
C ALA A 75 18.91 -2.17 -8.86
N GLU A 76 19.84 -1.30 -8.50
CA GLU A 76 20.62 -0.49 -9.47
C GLU A 76 21.42 -1.36 -10.43
N TYR A 77 22.02 -2.45 -9.97
CA TYR A 77 22.73 -3.39 -10.83
C TYR A 77 21.79 -3.99 -11.89
N PHE A 78 20.62 -4.44 -11.49
CA PHE A 78 19.63 -4.96 -12.44
C PHE A 78 19.13 -3.89 -13.41
N ARG A 79 18.90 -2.66 -12.94
CA ARG A 79 18.49 -1.53 -13.79
C ARG A 79 19.59 -1.16 -14.80
N ASP A 80 20.82 -0.96 -14.34
CA ASP A 80 21.88 -0.32 -15.13
C ASP A 80 22.73 -1.31 -15.92
N GLU A 81 22.97 -2.52 -15.41
CA GLU A 81 23.79 -3.54 -16.08
C GLU A 81 22.96 -4.59 -16.82
N LYS A 82 21.73 -4.86 -16.35
CA LYS A 82 20.83 -5.81 -17.02
C LYS A 82 19.79 -5.11 -17.89
N ASN A 83 19.72 -3.77 -17.86
CA ASN A 83 18.74 -2.94 -18.57
C ASN A 83 17.30 -3.41 -18.32
N GLN A 84 16.93 -3.54 -17.04
CA GLN A 84 15.63 -4.06 -16.61
C GLN A 84 14.86 -2.98 -15.83
N ASP A 85 13.54 -3.08 -15.89
CA ASP A 85 12.68 -2.45 -14.92
C ASP A 85 12.64 -3.33 -13.68
N VAL A 86 12.89 -2.74 -12.51
CA VAL A 86 13.11 -3.45 -11.25
C VAL A 86 12.09 -3.01 -10.21
N LEU A 87 11.54 -3.97 -9.48
CA LEU A 87 10.74 -3.70 -8.29
C LEU A 87 11.61 -3.79 -7.04
N LEU A 88 11.59 -2.75 -6.22
CA LEU A 88 12.27 -2.70 -4.94
C LEU A 88 11.24 -2.64 -3.81
N PHE A 89 11.20 -3.69 -2.98
CA PHE A 89 10.40 -3.72 -1.76
C PHE A 89 11.31 -3.42 -0.57
N VAL A 90 10.89 -2.50 0.29
CA VAL A 90 11.61 -2.15 1.54
C VAL A 90 10.66 -2.33 2.72
N ASP A 91 11.00 -3.24 3.60
CA ASP A 91 10.24 -3.49 4.81
C ASP A 91 11.18 -3.58 6.02
N ASN A 92 11.27 -2.55 6.81
CA ASN A 92 10.49 -1.32 6.91
C ASN A 92 11.43 -0.10 6.83
N ILE A 93 11.06 0.91 6.03
CA ILE A 93 11.93 2.09 5.86
C ILE A 93 12.09 2.91 7.15
N PHE A 94 11.10 2.91 8.05
CA PHE A 94 11.22 3.53 9.36
C PHE A 94 12.39 2.94 10.16
N ARG A 95 12.62 1.62 10.05
CA ARG A 95 13.73 0.95 10.75
C ARG A 95 15.10 1.40 10.26
N PHE A 96 15.22 1.83 9.01
CA PHE A 96 16.41 2.49 8.51
C PHE A 96 16.71 3.77 9.29
N SER A 97 15.70 4.64 9.48
CA SER A 97 15.82 5.87 10.27
C SER A 97 16.15 5.57 11.75
N GLN A 98 15.50 4.58 12.33
CA GLN A 98 15.73 4.15 13.70
C GLN A 98 17.15 3.64 13.90
N ALA A 99 17.66 2.80 13.00
CA ALA A 99 19.03 2.32 13.05
C ALA A 99 20.04 3.47 12.91
N GLY A 100 19.74 4.45 12.07
CA GLY A 100 20.53 5.69 11.96
C GLY A 100 20.60 6.49 13.26
N ALA A 101 19.48 6.60 13.98
CA ALA A 101 19.43 7.25 15.30
C ALA A 101 20.29 6.50 16.33
N GLU A 102 20.22 5.17 16.36
CA GLU A 102 21.05 4.32 17.24
C GLU A 102 22.54 4.50 16.92
N VAL A 103 22.95 4.48 15.65
CA VAL A 103 24.35 4.71 15.24
C VAL A 103 24.81 6.12 15.64
N SER A 104 23.96 7.13 15.43
CA SER A 104 24.27 8.52 15.81
C SER A 104 24.49 8.68 17.30
N ALA A 105 23.68 8.01 18.13
CA ALA A 105 23.84 7.99 19.58
C ALA A 105 25.15 7.30 20.00
N LEU A 106 25.49 6.16 19.39
CA LEU A 106 26.76 5.46 19.65
C LEU A 106 27.98 6.31 19.27
N LEU A 107 27.86 7.20 18.29
CA LEU A 107 28.91 8.15 17.91
C LEU A 107 28.95 9.40 18.78
N GLY A 108 28.09 9.49 19.80
CA GLY A 108 28.04 10.64 20.72
C GLY A 108 27.52 11.93 20.10
N ARG A 109 26.76 11.85 19.00
CA ARG A 109 26.17 13.04 18.36
C ARG A 109 24.96 13.54 19.16
N SER A 110 24.82 14.85 19.28
CA SER A 110 23.63 15.45 19.91
C SER A 110 22.39 15.15 19.08
N PRO A 111 21.31 14.66 19.71
CA PRO A 111 20.07 14.38 18.99
C PRO A 111 19.38 15.66 18.51
N SER A 112 18.63 15.54 17.43
CA SER A 112 17.69 16.55 16.94
C SER A 112 16.28 16.35 17.54
N ALA A 113 15.27 16.91 16.91
CA ALA A 113 13.88 16.77 17.35
C ALA A 113 13.46 15.31 17.57
N VAL A 114 12.71 15.07 18.65
CA VAL A 114 12.16 13.74 19.01
C VAL A 114 13.25 12.66 19.22
N GLY A 115 14.52 13.06 19.37
CA GLY A 115 15.63 12.13 19.59
C GLY A 115 16.26 11.54 18.33
N TYR A 116 15.85 11.96 17.15
CA TYR A 116 16.45 11.51 15.89
C TYR A 116 17.83 12.12 15.64
N GLN A 117 18.59 11.49 14.74
CA GLN A 117 19.89 11.97 14.29
C GLN A 117 19.76 13.31 13.54
N PRO A 118 20.75 14.22 13.68
CA PRO A 118 20.74 15.48 12.93
C PRO A 118 20.90 15.30 11.41
N THR A 119 21.35 14.13 10.99
CA THR A 119 21.56 13.75 9.57
C THR A 119 20.38 13.00 8.95
N LEU A 120 19.22 12.91 9.64
CA LEU A 120 18.06 12.13 9.21
C LEU A 120 17.65 12.43 7.76
N SER A 121 17.41 13.70 7.44
CA SER A 121 16.97 14.11 6.09
C SER A 121 18.01 13.81 5.02
N GLN A 122 19.30 13.98 5.35
CA GLN A 122 20.40 13.68 4.42
C GLN A 122 20.52 12.17 4.18
N GLU A 123 20.42 11.35 5.21
CA GLU A 123 20.49 9.90 5.11
C GLU A 123 19.30 9.36 4.30
N MET A 124 18.10 9.86 4.56
CA MET A 124 16.90 9.49 3.81
C MET A 124 17.01 9.94 2.35
N GLY A 125 17.41 11.18 2.08
CA GLY A 125 17.61 11.69 0.73
C GLY A 125 18.65 10.87 -0.04
N ASN A 126 19.77 10.52 0.57
CA ASN A 126 20.82 9.69 -0.06
C ASN A 126 20.31 8.31 -0.49
N LEU A 127 19.31 7.76 0.18
CA LEU A 127 18.68 6.51 -0.21
C LEU A 127 17.62 6.75 -1.27
N GLN A 128 16.68 7.64 -1.02
CA GLN A 128 15.48 7.85 -1.85
C GLN A 128 15.80 8.39 -3.25
N GLU A 129 16.73 9.33 -3.37
CA GLU A 129 17.11 9.95 -4.65
C GLU A 129 17.77 8.97 -5.64
N ARG A 130 18.22 7.81 -5.18
CA ARG A 130 18.76 6.75 -6.03
C ARG A 130 17.65 5.87 -6.65
N ILE A 131 16.45 5.93 -6.11
CA ILE A 131 15.26 5.22 -6.62
C ILE A 131 14.69 6.05 -7.75
N THR A 132 15.12 5.76 -8.97
CA THR A 132 14.79 6.59 -10.14
C THR A 132 14.87 5.79 -11.44
N SER A 133 14.25 6.34 -12.48
CA SER A 133 14.40 5.85 -13.85
C SER A 133 15.67 6.41 -14.50
N THR A 134 16.32 5.59 -15.30
CA THR A 134 17.47 5.97 -16.12
C THR A 134 17.14 5.69 -17.59
N LYS A 135 18.12 5.95 -18.49
CA LYS A 135 17.99 5.57 -19.90
C LYS A 135 18.00 4.04 -20.13
N LYS A 136 18.41 3.27 -19.13
CA LYS A 136 18.58 1.82 -19.22
C LYS A 136 17.44 1.02 -18.63
N GLY A 137 16.69 1.58 -17.69
CA GLY A 137 15.59 0.96 -16.99
C GLY A 137 15.10 1.82 -15.83
N SER A 138 14.19 1.28 -15.05
CA SER A 138 13.56 1.97 -13.91
C SER A 138 13.66 1.17 -12.62
N ILE A 139 13.55 1.87 -11.48
CA ILE A 139 13.28 1.25 -10.18
C ILE A 139 11.97 1.82 -9.68
N THR A 140 10.99 0.93 -9.46
CA THR A 140 9.75 1.26 -8.78
C THR A 140 9.81 0.67 -7.38
N SER A 141 9.63 1.49 -6.34
CA SER A 141 9.71 1.02 -4.96
C SER A 141 8.35 0.95 -4.29
N PHE A 142 8.20 -0.07 -3.44
CA PHE A 142 7.13 -0.21 -2.46
C PHE A 142 7.77 -0.25 -1.08
N GLN A 143 7.45 0.74 -0.27
CA GLN A 143 8.09 0.92 1.03
C GLN A 143 7.04 0.85 2.13
N ALA A 144 7.18 -0.12 3.04
CA ALA A 144 6.40 -0.13 4.25
C ALA A 144 6.95 0.95 5.20
N VAL A 145 6.05 1.80 5.70
CA VAL A 145 6.40 2.88 6.62
C VAL A 145 5.65 2.68 7.93
N TYR A 146 6.36 2.30 8.98
CA TYR A 146 5.78 2.31 10.32
C TYR A 146 5.67 3.75 10.82
N VAL A 147 4.50 4.11 11.33
CA VAL A 147 4.21 5.43 11.85
C VAL A 147 4.11 5.34 13.37
N PRO A 148 5.09 5.86 14.13
CA PRO A 148 5.07 5.80 15.59
C PRO A 148 3.84 6.51 16.18
N ALA A 149 3.11 5.83 17.07
CA ALA A 149 1.92 6.35 17.73
C ALA A 149 0.84 6.90 16.79
N ASP A 150 0.80 6.40 15.54
CA ASP A 150 -0.09 6.87 14.47
C ASP A 150 0.08 8.38 14.15
N ASP A 151 1.24 8.97 14.50
CA ASP A 151 1.58 10.37 14.25
C ASP A 151 2.31 10.57 12.92
N LEU A 152 1.57 10.94 11.89
CA LEU A 152 2.11 11.22 10.55
C LEU A 152 3.08 12.42 10.52
N THR A 153 3.10 13.25 11.58
CA THR A 153 3.99 14.41 11.70
C THR A 153 5.34 14.08 12.35
N ASP A 154 5.51 12.82 12.83
CA ASP A 154 6.81 12.36 13.33
C ASP A 154 7.91 12.58 12.26
N PRO A 155 9.10 13.11 12.65
CA PRO A 155 10.15 13.45 11.70
C PRO A 155 10.60 12.34 10.76
N ALA A 156 10.59 11.07 11.18
CA ALA A 156 11.04 9.97 10.32
C ALA A 156 10.04 9.64 9.20
N PRO A 157 8.74 9.35 9.47
CA PRO A 157 7.75 9.23 8.41
C PRO A 157 7.62 10.49 7.56
N ALA A 158 7.59 11.68 8.15
CA ALA A 158 7.45 12.93 7.42
C ALA A 158 8.58 13.16 6.39
N ASN A 159 9.83 12.87 6.76
CA ASN A 159 10.95 12.91 5.82
C ASN A 159 10.82 11.85 4.71
N THR A 160 10.29 10.67 5.03
CA THR A 160 10.06 9.63 4.02
C THR A 160 8.99 10.06 3.03
N PHE A 161 7.84 10.56 3.52
CA PHE A 161 6.71 10.99 2.67
C PHE A 161 7.07 12.07 1.67
N ALA A 162 8.02 12.97 2.03
CA ALA A 162 8.49 14.02 1.13
C ALA A 162 9.14 13.50 -0.16
N HIS A 163 9.59 12.24 -0.19
CA HIS A 163 10.22 11.60 -1.34
C HIS A 163 9.29 10.64 -2.12
N LEU A 164 8.07 10.38 -1.61
CA LEU A 164 7.17 9.41 -2.21
C LEU A 164 6.24 10.06 -3.23
N ASP A 165 6.03 9.40 -4.37
CA ASP A 165 5.07 9.82 -5.39
C ASP A 165 3.63 9.46 -5.03
N SER A 166 3.45 8.44 -4.20
CA SER A 166 2.13 7.99 -3.74
C SER A 166 2.22 7.45 -2.33
N THR A 167 1.18 7.69 -1.53
CA THR A 167 1.03 7.14 -0.19
C THR A 167 -0.29 6.43 -0.04
N ILE A 168 -0.26 5.23 0.52
CA ILE A 168 -1.44 4.44 0.88
C ILE A 168 -1.50 4.40 2.40
N VAL A 169 -2.49 5.06 2.97
CA VAL A 169 -2.69 5.15 4.42
C VAL A 169 -3.63 4.05 4.88
N LEU A 170 -3.18 3.23 5.82
CA LEU A 170 -4.00 2.22 6.48
C LEU A 170 -4.56 2.80 7.78
N GLU A 171 -5.87 2.67 7.97
CA GLU A 171 -6.60 3.26 9.09
C GLU A 171 -7.27 2.17 9.95
N ARG A 172 -7.06 2.24 11.29
CA ARG A 172 -7.60 1.24 12.24
C ARG A 172 -9.12 1.25 12.28
N SER A 173 -9.74 2.42 12.24
CA SER A 173 -11.19 2.58 12.27
C SER A 173 -11.87 1.87 11.08
N ILE A 174 -11.21 1.82 9.93
CA ILE A 174 -11.70 1.07 8.75
C ILE A 174 -11.56 -0.44 8.96
N ALA A 175 -10.46 -0.89 9.58
CA ALA A 175 -10.27 -2.30 9.93
C ALA A 175 -11.32 -2.77 10.96
N GLU A 176 -11.69 -1.93 11.92
CA GLU A 176 -12.74 -2.20 12.91
C GLU A 176 -14.12 -2.39 12.27
N LEU A 177 -14.39 -1.78 11.12
CA LEU A 177 -15.59 -2.01 10.31
C LEU A 177 -15.54 -3.33 9.50
N GLY A 178 -14.44 -4.08 9.62
CA GLY A 178 -14.23 -5.32 8.86
C GLY A 178 -13.87 -5.09 7.39
N ILE A 179 -13.49 -3.89 6.98
CA ILE A 179 -13.13 -3.56 5.60
C ILE A 179 -11.65 -3.82 5.41
N TYR A 180 -11.32 -4.71 4.49
CA TYR A 180 -9.96 -5.08 4.12
C TYR A 180 -9.77 -5.04 2.59
N PRO A 181 -8.66 -4.40 2.09
CA PRO A 181 -7.64 -3.66 2.82
C PRO A 181 -8.21 -2.43 3.54
N ALA A 182 -7.69 -2.14 4.74
CA ALA A 182 -8.16 -1.02 5.56
C ALA A 182 -7.55 0.33 5.09
N VAL A 183 -7.65 0.60 3.80
CA VAL A 183 -7.11 1.82 3.18
C VAL A 183 -8.07 2.98 3.40
N ASP A 184 -7.55 4.11 3.88
CA ASP A 184 -8.28 5.38 3.90
C ASP A 184 -8.10 6.10 2.54
N PRO A 185 -9.13 6.14 1.69
CA PRO A 185 -9.06 6.79 0.38
C PRO A 185 -9.04 8.32 0.46
N LEU A 186 -9.38 8.91 1.61
CA LEU A 186 -9.32 10.36 1.83
C LEU A 186 -7.92 10.82 2.26
N ALA A 187 -7.22 10.00 3.04
CA ALA A 187 -5.86 10.30 3.49
C ALA A 187 -4.78 9.82 2.50
N SER A 188 -5.12 8.87 1.62
CA SER A 188 -4.20 8.36 0.60
C SER A 188 -4.11 9.30 -0.59
N ILE A 189 -2.88 9.51 -1.09
CA ILE A 189 -2.61 10.43 -2.20
C ILE A 189 -1.75 9.77 -3.27
N SER A 190 -1.86 10.24 -4.52
CA SER A 190 -0.98 9.85 -5.61
C SER A 190 -0.76 11.01 -6.56
N ASN A 191 0.51 11.30 -6.87
CA ASN A 191 0.89 12.29 -7.87
C ASN A 191 0.49 11.86 -9.29
N ALA A 192 0.30 10.54 -9.49
CA ALA A 192 -0.19 10.01 -10.78
C ALA A 192 -1.69 10.24 -11.00
N LEU A 193 -2.47 10.64 -9.97
CA LEU A 193 -3.89 10.95 -10.12
C LEU A 193 -4.08 12.34 -10.74
N ASP A 194 -3.70 12.46 -11.99
CA ASP A 194 -3.82 13.64 -12.83
C ASP A 194 -4.50 13.25 -14.15
N PRO A 195 -5.47 14.01 -14.66
CA PRO A 195 -6.17 13.69 -15.91
C PRO A 195 -5.23 13.46 -17.11
N ALA A 196 -4.09 14.15 -17.13
CA ALA A 196 -3.09 13.98 -18.20
C ALA A 196 -2.36 12.64 -18.15
N ILE A 197 -2.36 11.97 -16.99
CA ILE A 197 -1.67 10.68 -16.76
C ILE A 197 -2.66 9.52 -16.82
N VAL A 198 -3.71 9.57 -16.00
CA VAL A 198 -4.65 8.45 -15.85
C VAL A 198 -5.88 8.56 -16.77
N GLY A 199 -6.07 9.70 -17.43
CA GLY A 199 -7.26 10.00 -18.21
C GLY A 199 -8.40 10.60 -17.38
N GLU A 200 -9.29 11.31 -18.07
CA GLU A 200 -10.40 12.04 -17.42
C GLU A 200 -11.36 11.12 -16.69
N GLU A 201 -11.69 9.97 -17.28
CA GLU A 201 -12.63 9.01 -16.72
C GLU A 201 -12.17 8.47 -15.35
N HIS A 202 -10.93 8.01 -15.25
CA HIS A 202 -10.35 7.54 -14.00
C HIS A 202 -10.28 8.66 -12.96
N TYR A 203 -9.82 9.85 -13.37
CA TYR A 203 -9.71 10.99 -12.47
C TYR A 203 -11.07 11.39 -11.89
N GLN A 204 -12.11 11.53 -12.73
CA GLN A 204 -13.44 11.90 -12.27
C GLN A 204 -14.08 10.83 -11.39
N CYS A 205 -13.88 9.56 -11.70
CA CYS A 205 -14.31 8.45 -10.85
C CYS A 205 -13.69 8.52 -9.45
N ALA A 206 -12.36 8.67 -9.37
CA ALA A 206 -11.65 8.76 -8.09
C ALA A 206 -12.10 9.98 -7.26
N ARG A 207 -12.25 11.15 -7.91
CA ARG A 207 -12.76 12.35 -7.24
C ARG A 207 -14.22 12.20 -6.80
N GLY A 208 -15.05 11.54 -7.59
CA GLY A 208 -16.43 11.21 -7.21
C GLY A 208 -16.50 10.35 -5.95
N VAL A 209 -15.69 9.31 -5.88
CA VAL A 209 -15.56 8.46 -4.68
C VAL A 209 -15.12 9.28 -3.47
N GLN A 210 -14.06 10.08 -3.60
CA GLN A 210 -13.57 10.93 -2.50
C GLN A 210 -14.64 11.92 -2.02
N ASN A 211 -15.36 12.57 -2.93
CA ASN A 211 -16.41 13.53 -2.60
C ASN A 211 -17.56 12.87 -1.81
N VAL A 212 -18.01 11.71 -2.26
CA VAL A 212 -19.09 10.96 -1.58
C VAL A 212 -18.66 10.51 -0.18
N LEU A 213 -17.43 10.00 -0.05
CA LEU A 213 -16.90 9.58 1.25
C LEU A 213 -16.64 10.78 2.19
N GLN A 214 -16.14 11.91 1.67
CA GLN A 214 -15.96 13.12 2.46
C GLN A 214 -17.31 13.65 2.96
N ARG A 215 -18.32 13.74 2.08
CA ARG A 215 -19.66 14.16 2.49
C ARG A 215 -20.25 13.25 3.55
N TYR A 216 -20.06 11.94 3.41
CA TYR A 216 -20.51 10.98 4.44
C TYR A 216 -19.82 11.22 5.76
N LYS A 217 -18.49 11.45 5.76
CA LYS A 217 -17.74 11.77 6.98
C LYS A 217 -18.26 13.03 7.65
N ASP A 218 -18.55 14.08 6.88
CA ASP A 218 -19.12 15.34 7.41
C ASP A 218 -20.52 15.16 8.01
N LEU A 219 -21.28 14.20 7.52
CA LEU A 219 -22.62 13.89 8.01
C LEU A 219 -22.64 12.94 9.23
N GLN A 220 -21.54 12.25 9.53
CA GLN A 220 -21.50 11.25 10.62
C GLN A 220 -21.90 11.80 11.98
N ASP A 221 -21.42 12.99 12.34
CA ASP A 221 -21.77 13.62 13.61
C ASP A 221 -23.27 13.98 13.68
N ILE A 222 -23.81 14.44 12.57
CA ILE A 222 -25.24 14.76 12.46
C ILE A 222 -26.08 13.47 12.60
N ILE A 223 -25.68 12.39 11.94
CA ILE A 223 -26.35 11.10 12.01
C ILE A 223 -26.29 10.53 13.44
N ALA A 224 -25.16 10.68 14.12
CA ALA A 224 -24.99 10.18 15.49
C ALA A 224 -25.89 10.93 16.50
N ILE A 225 -26.17 12.22 16.30
CA ILE A 225 -26.95 13.05 17.22
C ILE A 225 -28.45 13.01 16.87
N LEU A 226 -28.81 13.20 15.61
CA LEU A 226 -30.18 13.39 15.16
C LEU A 226 -30.80 12.15 14.49
N GLY A 227 -29.97 11.19 14.07
CA GLY A 227 -30.41 10.05 13.29
C GLY A 227 -30.43 10.30 11.78
N LEU A 228 -30.47 9.20 11.03
CA LEU A 228 -30.47 9.23 9.56
C LEU A 228 -31.76 9.89 8.99
N ASP A 229 -32.87 9.75 9.71
CA ASP A 229 -34.20 10.21 9.25
C ASP A 229 -34.32 11.73 9.14
N GLU A 230 -33.50 12.46 9.86
CA GLU A 230 -33.48 13.93 9.85
C GLU A 230 -32.68 14.53 8.68
N LEU A 231 -31.95 13.70 7.93
CA LEU A 231 -31.22 14.16 6.76
C LEU A 231 -32.16 14.49 5.60
N SER A 232 -31.70 15.41 4.73
CA SER A 232 -32.36 15.68 3.45
C SER A 232 -32.38 14.41 2.58
N PRO A 233 -33.34 14.27 1.65
CA PRO A 233 -33.37 13.13 0.72
C PRO A 233 -32.06 12.94 -0.07
N GLU A 234 -31.41 14.04 -0.44
CA GLU A 234 -30.13 14.05 -1.17
C GLU A 234 -29.00 13.52 -0.28
N ASP A 235 -28.92 13.99 0.97
CA ASP A 235 -27.92 13.51 1.93
C ASP A 235 -28.12 12.03 2.29
N LYS A 236 -29.38 11.59 2.45
CA LYS A 236 -29.70 10.16 2.65
C LYS A 236 -29.17 9.30 1.49
N GLN A 237 -29.41 9.71 0.25
CA GLN A 237 -28.91 9.00 -0.92
C GLN A 237 -27.39 8.96 -0.95
N THR A 238 -26.74 10.09 -0.62
CA THR A 238 -25.28 10.18 -0.53
C THR A 238 -24.72 9.21 0.53
N VAL A 239 -25.37 9.13 1.70
CA VAL A 239 -24.99 8.19 2.77
C VAL A 239 -25.11 6.73 2.32
N TYR A 240 -26.24 6.36 1.67
CA TYR A 240 -26.43 4.99 1.18
C TYR A 240 -25.38 4.62 0.12
N ARG A 241 -25.06 5.52 -0.81
CA ARG A 241 -24.02 5.30 -1.81
C ARG A 241 -22.62 5.24 -1.19
N ALA A 242 -22.31 6.10 -0.21
CA ALA A 242 -21.06 6.09 0.51
C ALA A 242 -20.81 4.75 1.24
N ARG A 243 -21.83 4.20 1.88
CA ARG A 243 -21.74 2.87 2.53
C ARG A 243 -21.50 1.75 1.51
N LYS A 244 -22.14 1.81 0.35
CA LYS A 244 -21.88 0.88 -0.76
C LYS A 244 -20.46 1.01 -1.29
N VAL A 245 -19.97 2.24 -1.47
CA VAL A 245 -18.58 2.52 -1.84
C VAL A 245 -17.61 1.92 -0.81
N GLN A 246 -17.84 2.13 0.50
CA GLN A 246 -17.00 1.54 1.55
C GLN A 246 -16.99 0.00 1.50
N LYS A 247 -18.14 -0.62 1.30
CA LYS A 247 -18.23 -2.09 1.17
C LYS A 247 -17.52 -2.59 -0.08
N PHE A 248 -17.66 -1.90 -1.21
CA PHE A 248 -17.02 -2.27 -2.46
C PHE A 248 -15.50 -2.04 -2.48
N LEU A 249 -14.96 -1.19 -1.60
CA LEU A 249 -13.51 -1.06 -1.37
C LEU A 249 -12.90 -2.31 -0.71
N SER A 250 -13.71 -3.19 -0.10
CA SER A 250 -13.23 -4.45 0.47
C SER A 250 -12.95 -5.48 -0.63
N GLN A 251 -11.85 -6.23 -0.48
CA GLN A 251 -11.48 -7.29 -1.42
C GLN A 251 -10.97 -8.54 -0.70
N PRO A 252 -11.28 -9.75 -1.21
CA PRO A 252 -10.68 -10.98 -0.71
C PRO A 252 -9.24 -11.10 -1.22
N PHE A 253 -8.30 -11.42 -0.32
CA PHE A 253 -6.88 -11.57 -0.63
C PHE A 253 -6.51 -13.01 -0.92
N HIS A 254 -5.63 -13.24 -1.91
CA HIS A 254 -5.06 -14.54 -2.19
C HIS A 254 -4.26 -15.09 -0.99
N VAL A 255 -3.49 -14.23 -0.33
CA VAL A 255 -2.71 -14.65 0.87
C VAL A 255 -3.58 -14.94 2.09
N ALA A 256 -4.85 -14.56 2.08
CA ALA A 256 -5.78 -14.79 3.18
C ALA A 256 -6.74 -15.97 2.93
N GLU A 257 -6.73 -16.61 1.77
CA GLU A 257 -7.64 -17.71 1.41
C GLU A 257 -7.66 -18.83 2.45
N ILE A 258 -6.49 -19.23 2.96
CA ILE A 258 -6.33 -20.29 3.96
C ILE A 258 -7.07 -19.93 5.26
N PHE A 259 -7.15 -18.65 5.61
CA PHE A 259 -7.75 -18.18 6.86
C PHE A 259 -9.23 -17.83 6.71
N THR A 260 -9.62 -17.29 5.55
CA THR A 260 -10.99 -16.81 5.31
C THR A 260 -11.87 -17.85 4.63
N GLY A 261 -11.27 -18.83 3.97
CA GLY A 261 -12.00 -19.81 3.13
C GLY A 261 -12.62 -19.19 1.87
N THR A 262 -12.31 -17.92 1.57
CA THR A 262 -12.80 -17.20 0.38
C THR A 262 -11.65 -17.07 -0.60
N PRO A 263 -11.82 -17.48 -1.88
CA PRO A 263 -10.81 -17.29 -2.91
C PRO A 263 -10.44 -15.81 -3.07
N GLY A 264 -9.16 -15.52 -3.24
CA GLY A 264 -8.70 -14.16 -3.53
C GLY A 264 -9.10 -13.74 -4.94
N GLU A 265 -9.32 -12.45 -5.13
CA GLU A 265 -9.72 -11.88 -6.41
C GLU A 265 -8.80 -10.72 -6.79
N TYR A 266 -8.32 -10.75 -8.02
CA TYR A 266 -7.62 -9.63 -8.62
C TYR A 266 -8.58 -8.86 -9.54
N VAL A 267 -8.75 -7.57 -9.25
CA VAL A 267 -9.63 -6.69 -10.05
C VAL A 267 -8.76 -5.74 -10.87
N SER A 268 -9.00 -5.69 -12.17
CA SER A 268 -8.32 -4.74 -13.05
C SER A 268 -8.71 -3.30 -12.73
N THR A 269 -7.84 -2.34 -13.07
CA THR A 269 -8.15 -0.91 -12.91
C THR A 269 -9.40 -0.52 -13.69
N ALA A 270 -9.59 -1.07 -14.90
CA ALA A 270 -10.77 -0.81 -15.72
C ALA A 270 -12.07 -1.30 -15.04
N ASP A 271 -12.06 -2.53 -14.49
CA ASP A 271 -13.22 -3.08 -13.77
C ASP A 271 -13.49 -2.33 -12.47
N THR A 272 -12.44 -1.87 -11.80
CA THR A 272 -12.54 -1.01 -10.61
C THR A 272 -13.25 0.30 -10.94
N ILE A 273 -12.80 1.02 -11.99
CA ILE A 273 -13.41 2.27 -12.43
C ILE A 273 -14.88 2.04 -12.81
N LYS A 274 -15.16 1.01 -13.63
CA LYS A 274 -16.53 0.63 -14.01
C LYS A 274 -17.42 0.44 -12.79
N GLY A 275 -16.95 -0.34 -11.82
CA GLY A 275 -17.74 -0.64 -10.62
C GLY A 275 -18.06 0.59 -9.79
N PHE A 276 -17.08 1.45 -9.52
CA PHE A 276 -17.32 2.69 -8.78
C PHE A 276 -18.20 3.67 -9.54
N GLN A 277 -18.05 3.80 -10.85
CA GLN A 277 -18.93 4.64 -11.66
C GLN A 277 -20.39 4.18 -11.59
N MET A 278 -20.66 2.88 -11.69
CA MET A 278 -22.01 2.33 -11.55
C MET A 278 -22.64 2.67 -10.18
N ILE A 279 -21.85 2.58 -9.10
CA ILE A 279 -22.31 2.94 -7.76
C ILE A 279 -22.59 4.46 -7.68
N LEU A 280 -21.68 5.28 -8.17
CA LEU A 280 -21.83 6.75 -8.15
C LEU A 280 -23.01 7.23 -8.98
N ASN A 281 -23.26 6.63 -10.14
CA ASN A 281 -24.37 6.96 -11.04
C ASN A 281 -25.72 6.42 -10.54
N GLY A 282 -25.73 5.56 -9.52
CA GLY A 282 -26.95 5.00 -8.92
C GLY A 282 -27.47 3.74 -9.59
N GLU A 283 -26.73 3.15 -10.51
CA GLU A 283 -27.10 1.89 -11.17
C GLU A 283 -27.11 0.69 -10.18
N CYS A 284 -26.47 0.86 -9.03
CA CYS A 284 -26.42 -0.12 -7.95
C CYS A 284 -27.30 0.29 -6.76
N ASP A 285 -28.21 1.26 -6.88
CA ASP A 285 -29.02 1.72 -5.75
C ASP A 285 -29.96 0.64 -5.21
N ASP A 286 -30.37 -0.33 -6.04
CA ASP A 286 -31.21 -1.47 -5.66
C ASP A 286 -30.44 -2.62 -4.98
N LEU A 287 -29.10 -2.63 -5.03
CA LEU A 287 -28.29 -3.64 -4.36
C LEU A 287 -28.23 -3.39 -2.85
N ALA A 288 -28.24 -4.45 -2.03
CA ALA A 288 -27.94 -4.31 -0.63
C ALA A 288 -26.44 -4.01 -0.40
N GLU A 289 -26.11 -3.28 0.69
CA GLU A 289 -24.70 -2.95 1.02
C GLU A 289 -23.82 -4.21 1.13
N ASN A 290 -24.37 -5.30 1.68
CA ASN A 290 -23.62 -6.55 1.87
C ASN A 290 -23.39 -7.32 0.56
N ASP A 291 -24.14 -7.06 -0.50
CA ASP A 291 -23.90 -7.69 -1.80
C ASP A 291 -22.59 -7.20 -2.44
N LEU A 292 -22.10 -6.03 -2.01
CA LEU A 292 -20.86 -5.41 -2.45
C LEU A 292 -19.65 -5.75 -1.55
N TYR A 293 -19.89 -6.43 -0.41
CA TYR A 293 -18.85 -6.73 0.56
C TYR A 293 -18.00 -7.94 0.14
N MET A 294 -16.67 -7.80 0.18
CA MET A 294 -15.71 -8.85 -0.16
C MET A 294 -16.02 -9.51 -1.51
N LYS A 295 -16.30 -8.69 -2.49
CA LYS A 295 -16.47 -9.09 -3.89
C LYS A 295 -15.26 -8.60 -4.69
N GLY A 296 -15.00 -9.25 -5.83
CA GLY A 296 -14.05 -8.77 -6.80
C GLY A 296 -14.63 -7.60 -7.62
N GLY A 297 -14.94 -7.82 -8.91
CA GLY A 297 -15.60 -6.82 -9.74
C GLY A 297 -17.09 -6.66 -9.43
N ILE A 298 -17.67 -5.55 -9.93
CA ILE A 298 -19.09 -5.22 -9.73
C ILE A 298 -20.02 -6.29 -10.29
N ASP A 299 -19.63 -6.96 -11.37
CA ASP A 299 -20.42 -8.02 -12.01
C ASP A 299 -20.68 -9.20 -11.04
N MET A 300 -19.71 -9.53 -10.18
CA MET A 300 -19.88 -10.56 -9.13
C MET A 300 -20.94 -10.17 -8.09
N ALA A 301 -20.99 -8.89 -7.72
CA ALA A 301 -21.99 -8.36 -6.80
C ALA A 301 -23.40 -8.43 -7.42
N ILE A 302 -23.53 -8.05 -8.68
CA ILE A 302 -24.81 -8.12 -9.44
C ILE A 302 -25.29 -9.56 -9.58
N GLU A 303 -24.37 -10.50 -9.87
CA GLU A 303 -24.72 -11.93 -9.98
C GLU A 303 -25.13 -12.53 -8.63
N ALA A 304 -24.49 -12.12 -7.54
CA ALA A 304 -24.84 -12.56 -6.20
C ALA A 304 -26.29 -12.15 -5.82
N ASN A 305 -26.66 -10.91 -6.13
CA ASN A 305 -28.02 -10.41 -5.91
C ASN A 305 -29.08 -11.17 -6.73
N LYS A 306 -28.76 -11.59 -7.97
CA LYS A 306 -29.69 -12.37 -8.81
C LYS A 306 -29.93 -13.80 -8.31
N LYS A 307 -29.06 -14.33 -7.48
CA LYS A 307 -29.13 -15.72 -6.96
C LYS A 307 -29.72 -15.80 -5.55
N GLY A 308 -29.87 -14.71 -4.85
CA GLY A 308 -30.52 -14.58 -3.53
C GLY A 308 -31.95 -14.15 -3.64
#